data_3540bb98ef6751e4f41f00a414cb148f
#
_entry.id   3540bb98ef6751e4f41f00a414cb148f
#
_cell.length_a   1.000
_cell.length_b   1.000
_cell.length_c   1.000
_cell.angle_alpha   90.00
_cell.angle_beta   90.00
_cell.angle_gamma   90.00
#
_symmetry.space_group_name_H-M   'P 1'
#
loop_
_entity.id
_entity.type
_entity.pdbx_description
1 polymer ?
#
loop_
_entity_poly.entity_id
_entity_poly.type
_entity_poly.pdbx_seq_one_letter_code
_entity_poly.pdbx_strand_id
1 'polypeptide(L)'
;MRDTSPDRVFIFDTTLRDGEQSPGFHLDANSKLRIARQLEKLGVDVIEAGFPISSPGDFEACRRIAREIRGTMVTALARAVREDIDAVWGAIKEAESPQIHIVLSVSDVHINRKLGMSREDVLKRGAEMVEYARSLCENVEYSPEDAGRSDPDYLVETVETMIAAGANVINIPDTTGYCLPYEFGELVRRVITEARGSEKALFSVHCHNDLGLAVANTLAAISAGARRVECTINGIGERAGNTSLEEIVMLLKVRQARLGLECGVETTEITRTSRLVAELTGTPVQPNKAVVGANAFAHASGIHQDGVLKDRLNYEIMKPEDVGLSDSRIVLTARSGRHAFHHRLNRLGITLTEGSSDAAWQRFLQLADTKKEVTDEDLRKIAAMSESNGHEGNGHPPVTDQLHDHNHVADAMRHLIFG
;
A
#
# COMPACT_ATOMS: atom_id res chain seq x y z
N MET A 1 -36.00 -6.74 3.32
CA MET A 1 -34.73 -7.47 3.18
C MET A 1 -33.64 -6.41 3.28
N ARG A 2 -32.68 -6.51 4.19
CA ARG A 2 -31.51 -5.62 4.16
C ARG A 2 -30.74 -5.96 2.89
N ASP A 3 -30.39 -4.93 2.12
CA ASP A 3 -29.44 -5.09 1.01
C ASP A 3 -28.19 -5.75 1.57
N THR A 4 -27.82 -6.92 1.07
CA THR A 4 -26.67 -7.71 1.51
C THR A 4 -25.43 -7.43 0.67
N SER A 5 -25.51 -6.47 -0.26
CA SER A 5 -24.33 -6.01 -1.01
C SER A 5 -23.33 -5.37 -0.04
N PRO A 6 -22.02 -5.60 -0.23
CA PRO A 6 -20.99 -4.94 0.57
C PRO A 6 -21.07 -3.42 0.42
N ASP A 7 -20.83 -2.71 1.53
CA ASP A 7 -20.72 -1.25 1.51
C ASP A 7 -19.38 -0.83 0.85
N ARG A 8 -19.42 0.17 -0.02
CA ARG A 8 -18.26 0.55 -0.86
C ARG A 8 -17.35 1.55 -0.17
N VAL A 9 -16.05 1.29 -0.23
CA VAL A 9 -14.97 2.23 0.11
C VAL A 9 -14.36 2.74 -1.20
N PHE A 10 -14.35 4.05 -1.38
CA PHE A 10 -13.75 4.73 -2.53
C PHE A 10 -12.25 4.93 -2.33
N ILE A 11 -11.46 4.65 -3.33
CA ILE A 11 -10.00 4.78 -3.31
C ILE A 11 -9.59 6.06 -4.06
N PHE A 12 -8.99 6.98 -3.30
CA PHE A 12 -8.42 8.23 -3.80
C PHE A 12 -6.90 8.07 -3.82
N ASP A 13 -6.31 8.12 -5.01
CA ASP A 13 -4.86 8.05 -5.16
C ASP A 13 -4.21 9.43 -5.22
N THR A 14 -3.31 9.70 -4.30
CA THR A 14 -2.51 10.95 -4.24
C THR A 14 -1.03 10.73 -4.59
N THR A 15 -0.69 9.66 -5.30
CA THR A 15 0.68 9.36 -5.74
C THR A 15 1.31 10.51 -6.51
N LEU A 16 0.52 11.20 -7.35
CA LEU A 16 0.98 12.29 -8.22
C LEU A 16 1.00 13.67 -7.54
N ARG A 17 0.51 13.77 -6.29
CA ARG A 17 0.58 15.00 -5.49
C ARG A 17 1.41 14.77 -4.23
N ASP A 18 0.88 14.10 -3.18
CA ASP A 18 1.61 13.84 -1.94
C ASP A 18 2.75 12.84 -2.15
N GLY A 19 2.51 11.81 -2.94
CA GLY A 19 3.53 10.83 -3.31
C GLY A 19 4.75 11.48 -3.95
N GLU A 20 4.56 12.44 -4.85
CA GLU A 20 5.64 13.18 -5.50
C GLU A 20 6.40 14.12 -4.55
N GLN A 21 5.81 14.49 -3.42
CA GLN A 21 6.47 15.31 -2.39
C GLN A 21 7.51 14.53 -1.57
N SER A 22 7.71 13.25 -1.86
CA SER A 22 8.82 12.47 -1.28
C SER A 22 10.16 13.11 -1.60
N PRO A 23 11.04 13.33 -0.61
CA PRO A 23 12.36 13.91 -0.87
C PRO A 23 13.15 13.12 -1.90
N GLY A 24 13.63 13.81 -2.93
CA GLY A 24 14.40 13.22 -4.04
C GLY A 24 13.55 12.73 -5.22
N PHE A 25 12.22 12.87 -5.18
CA PHE A 25 11.35 12.52 -6.30
C PHE A 25 11.21 13.70 -7.28
N HIS A 26 11.10 13.36 -8.55
CA HIS A 26 10.73 14.29 -9.60
C HIS A 26 10.06 13.49 -10.73
N LEU A 27 8.83 13.86 -11.07
CA LEU A 27 8.08 13.28 -12.18
C LEU A 27 7.80 14.36 -13.23
N ASP A 28 8.28 14.14 -14.45
CA ASP A 28 7.88 14.99 -15.57
C ASP A 28 6.41 14.73 -16.00
N ALA A 29 5.84 15.60 -16.81
CA ALA A 29 4.44 15.50 -17.23
C ALA A 29 4.14 14.19 -17.98
N ASN A 30 5.11 13.57 -18.67
CA ASN A 30 4.91 12.30 -19.36
C ASN A 30 4.87 11.14 -18.36
N SER A 31 5.75 11.16 -17.38
CA SER A 31 5.78 10.18 -16.28
C SER A 31 4.50 10.25 -15.45
N LYS A 32 4.04 11.45 -15.07
CA LYS A 32 2.75 11.64 -14.39
C LYS A 32 1.59 11.07 -15.20
N LEU A 33 1.52 11.34 -16.50
CA LEU A 33 0.47 10.82 -17.36
C LEU A 33 0.53 9.29 -17.50
N ARG A 34 1.71 8.69 -17.59
CA ARG A 34 1.88 7.22 -17.60
C ARG A 34 1.33 6.60 -16.32
N ILE A 35 1.62 7.19 -15.16
CA ILE A 35 1.10 6.73 -13.87
C ILE A 35 -0.42 6.93 -13.82
N ALA A 36 -0.96 8.09 -14.23
CA ALA A 36 -2.40 8.36 -14.23
C ALA A 36 -3.18 7.34 -15.05
N ARG A 37 -2.72 6.99 -16.25
CA ARG A 37 -3.33 5.94 -17.09
C ARG A 37 -3.29 4.56 -16.42
N GLN A 38 -2.23 4.26 -15.70
CA GLN A 38 -2.13 3.00 -14.97
C GLN A 38 -3.03 2.99 -13.73
N LEU A 39 -3.20 4.13 -13.04
CA LEU A 39 -4.15 4.29 -11.94
C LEU A 39 -5.60 4.16 -12.41
N GLU A 40 -5.96 4.74 -13.56
CA GLU A 40 -7.26 4.53 -14.19
C GLU A 40 -7.50 3.04 -14.50
N LYS A 41 -6.50 2.34 -15.05
CA LYS A 41 -6.58 0.90 -15.33
C LYS A 41 -6.66 0.07 -14.03
N LEU A 42 -5.98 0.50 -12.97
CA LEU A 42 -6.07 -0.10 -11.64
C LEU A 42 -7.49 0.07 -11.05
N GLY A 43 -8.25 1.05 -11.52
CA GLY A 43 -9.62 1.28 -11.09
C GLY A 43 -9.74 2.07 -9.80
N VAL A 44 -8.84 3.03 -9.54
CA VAL A 44 -9.02 3.99 -8.44
C VAL A 44 -10.18 4.92 -8.76
N ASP A 45 -10.90 5.38 -7.74
CA ASP A 45 -12.08 6.23 -7.91
C ASP A 45 -11.70 7.69 -8.18
N VAL A 46 -10.58 8.16 -7.61
CA VAL A 46 -10.09 9.54 -7.74
C VAL A 46 -8.58 9.54 -7.93
N ILE A 47 -8.08 10.40 -8.83
CA ILE A 47 -6.66 10.70 -9.03
C ILE A 47 -6.41 12.16 -8.67
N GLU A 48 -5.56 12.42 -7.68
CA GLU A 48 -5.06 13.75 -7.38
C GLU A 48 -3.82 14.03 -8.25
N ALA A 49 -4.01 14.86 -9.27
CA ALA A 49 -3.04 15.02 -10.36
C ALA A 49 -1.80 15.86 -9.99
N GLY A 50 -1.90 16.69 -8.95
CA GLY A 50 -0.79 17.56 -8.52
C GLY A 50 -1.23 18.79 -7.75
N PHE A 51 -0.36 19.83 -7.76
CA PHE A 51 -0.58 21.13 -7.15
C PHE A 51 -0.34 22.26 -8.19
N PRO A 52 -1.32 22.60 -9.03
CA PRO A 52 -1.14 23.41 -10.25
C PRO A 52 -0.49 24.77 -10.06
N ILE A 53 -0.69 25.40 -8.88
CA ILE A 53 -0.08 26.71 -8.58
C ILE A 53 1.44 26.63 -8.31
N SER A 54 1.96 25.43 -8.04
CA SER A 54 3.38 25.24 -7.67
C SER A 54 4.34 25.59 -8.80
N SER A 55 3.98 25.26 -10.06
CA SER A 55 4.77 25.56 -11.24
C SER A 55 3.97 25.47 -12.54
N PRO A 56 4.43 26.11 -13.64
CA PRO A 56 3.83 25.91 -14.96
C PRO A 56 3.86 24.45 -15.44
N GLY A 57 4.90 23.69 -15.06
CA GLY A 57 5.03 22.27 -15.40
C GLY A 57 3.98 21.42 -14.70
N ASP A 58 3.71 21.67 -13.43
CA ASP A 58 2.70 20.94 -12.67
C ASP A 58 1.29 21.31 -13.15
N PHE A 59 1.04 22.59 -13.45
CA PHE A 59 -0.21 23.01 -14.09
C PHE A 59 -0.47 22.25 -15.39
N GLU A 60 0.53 22.18 -16.27
CA GLU A 60 0.40 21.48 -17.57
C GLU A 60 0.22 19.97 -17.40
N ALA A 61 0.91 19.35 -16.44
CA ALA A 61 0.74 17.94 -16.12
C ALA A 61 -0.69 17.64 -15.65
N CYS A 62 -1.24 18.44 -14.72
CA CYS A 62 -2.62 18.32 -14.26
C CYS A 62 -3.62 18.48 -15.43
N ARG A 63 -3.39 19.47 -16.30
CA ARG A 63 -4.24 19.73 -17.47
C ARG A 63 -4.24 18.56 -18.45
N ARG A 64 -3.09 17.97 -18.72
CA ARG A 64 -2.98 16.80 -19.60
C ARG A 64 -3.70 15.59 -19.02
N ILE A 65 -3.52 15.33 -17.71
CA ILE A 65 -4.23 14.25 -17.01
C ILE A 65 -5.74 14.46 -17.11
N ALA A 66 -6.24 15.67 -16.81
CA ALA A 66 -7.65 16.00 -16.90
C ALA A 66 -8.28 15.80 -18.29
N ARG A 67 -7.49 16.03 -19.34
CA ARG A 67 -7.94 15.82 -20.71
C ARG A 67 -7.96 14.37 -21.15
N GLU A 68 -7.08 13.54 -20.58
CA GLU A 68 -6.88 12.17 -21.05
C GLU A 68 -7.60 11.12 -20.21
N ILE A 69 -7.71 11.33 -18.89
CA ILE A 69 -8.41 10.40 -17.99
C ILE A 69 -9.91 10.59 -18.10
N ARG A 70 -10.66 9.49 -18.27
CA ARG A 70 -12.11 9.52 -18.48
C ARG A 70 -12.90 8.69 -17.47
N GLY A 71 -12.43 7.50 -17.13
CA GLY A 71 -13.10 6.58 -16.22
C GLY A 71 -12.94 6.89 -14.73
N THR A 72 -12.17 7.93 -14.37
CA THR A 72 -11.80 8.24 -12.99
C THR A 72 -11.96 9.74 -12.73
N MET A 73 -12.44 10.12 -11.56
CA MET A 73 -12.50 11.53 -11.12
C MET A 73 -11.08 12.11 -11.02
N VAL A 74 -10.88 13.33 -11.53
CA VAL A 74 -9.60 14.03 -11.47
C VAL A 74 -9.71 15.23 -10.56
N THR A 75 -8.81 15.32 -9.59
CA THR A 75 -8.71 16.44 -8.66
C THR A 75 -7.30 17.01 -8.62
N ALA A 76 -7.14 18.17 -8.01
CA ALA A 76 -5.86 18.78 -7.69
C ALA A 76 -6.00 19.64 -6.45
N LEU A 77 -4.87 19.83 -5.72
CA LEU A 77 -4.83 20.53 -4.45
C LEU A 77 -4.82 22.05 -4.64
N ALA A 78 -5.59 22.76 -3.82
CA ALA A 78 -5.57 24.21 -3.64
C ALA A 78 -5.45 24.56 -2.16
N ARG A 79 -4.59 25.50 -1.79
CA ARG A 79 -4.75 26.19 -0.51
C ARG A 79 -6.02 27.01 -0.53
N ALA A 80 -6.55 27.35 0.65
CA ALA A 80 -7.75 28.18 0.77
C ALA A 80 -7.48 29.65 0.40
N VAL A 81 -7.12 29.88 -0.87
CA VAL A 81 -6.93 31.20 -1.52
C VAL A 81 -7.41 31.13 -2.97
N ARG A 82 -7.97 32.25 -3.48
CA ARG A 82 -8.60 32.29 -4.81
C ARG A 82 -7.65 31.89 -5.94
N GLU A 83 -6.42 32.37 -5.89
CA GLU A 83 -5.42 32.14 -6.93
C GLU A 83 -5.10 30.65 -7.10
N ASP A 84 -5.05 29.91 -6.00
CA ASP A 84 -4.84 28.45 -6.03
C ASP A 84 -6.06 27.72 -6.62
N ILE A 85 -7.29 28.12 -6.20
CA ILE A 85 -8.54 27.55 -6.71
C ILE A 85 -8.70 27.84 -8.20
N ASP A 86 -8.37 29.04 -8.66
CA ASP A 86 -8.40 29.42 -10.08
C ASP A 86 -7.38 28.58 -10.90
N ALA A 87 -6.18 28.35 -10.35
CA ALA A 87 -5.17 27.51 -10.99
C ALA A 87 -5.65 26.05 -11.09
N VAL A 88 -6.22 25.51 -10.01
CA VAL A 88 -6.81 24.16 -10.02
C VAL A 88 -7.93 24.07 -11.05
N TRP A 89 -8.93 24.97 -11.01
CA TRP A 89 -10.02 24.96 -11.95
C TRP A 89 -9.54 25.10 -13.40
N GLY A 90 -8.62 26.02 -13.66
CA GLY A 90 -7.99 26.18 -14.96
C GLY A 90 -7.34 24.92 -15.51
N ALA A 91 -6.74 24.11 -14.63
CA ALA A 91 -6.09 22.87 -15.00
C ALA A 91 -7.07 21.69 -15.18
N ILE A 92 -8.10 21.55 -14.31
CA ILE A 92 -8.93 20.33 -14.30
C ILE A 92 -10.33 20.46 -14.93
N LYS A 93 -10.78 21.66 -15.30
CA LYS A 93 -12.15 21.89 -15.80
C LYS A 93 -12.52 21.09 -17.06
N GLU A 94 -11.54 20.55 -17.80
CA GLU A 94 -11.75 19.69 -18.96
C GLU A 94 -11.82 18.19 -18.60
N ALA A 95 -11.68 17.82 -17.33
CA ALA A 95 -11.91 16.45 -16.89
C ALA A 95 -13.39 16.07 -17.05
N GLU A 96 -13.67 14.80 -17.28
CA GLU A 96 -15.04 14.29 -17.34
C GLU A 96 -15.76 14.41 -15.99
N SER A 97 -15.02 14.17 -14.89
CA SER A 97 -15.49 14.34 -13.52
C SER A 97 -14.45 15.11 -12.71
N PRO A 98 -14.50 16.47 -12.73
CA PRO A 98 -13.56 17.29 -11.96
C PRO A 98 -13.99 17.41 -10.49
N GLN A 99 -13.00 17.55 -9.59
CA GLN A 99 -13.19 17.90 -8.18
C GLN A 99 -12.12 18.91 -7.75
N ILE A 100 -12.49 19.94 -7.02
CA ILE A 100 -11.54 20.88 -6.38
C ILE A 100 -11.26 20.40 -4.97
N HIS A 101 -9.99 20.22 -4.61
CA HIS A 101 -9.56 19.83 -3.26
C HIS A 101 -8.91 21.02 -2.55
N ILE A 102 -9.57 21.51 -1.47
CA ILE A 102 -9.12 22.67 -0.71
C ILE A 102 -8.51 22.21 0.61
N VAL A 103 -7.35 22.75 0.96
CA VAL A 103 -6.69 22.49 2.24
C VAL A 103 -6.53 23.78 3.05
N LEU A 104 -6.86 23.73 4.36
CA LEU A 104 -6.62 24.79 5.32
C LEU A 104 -6.37 24.20 6.70
N SER A 105 -5.33 24.68 7.37
CA SER A 105 -4.92 24.18 8.70
C SER A 105 -5.92 24.58 9.80
N VAL A 106 -6.17 23.65 10.73
CA VAL A 106 -7.17 23.84 11.80
C VAL A 106 -6.64 23.55 13.21
N SER A 107 -5.43 22.99 13.35
CA SER A 107 -4.84 22.85 14.69
C SER A 107 -4.35 24.18 15.24
N ASP A 108 -4.44 24.38 16.55
CA ASP A 108 -3.93 25.59 17.21
C ASP A 108 -2.43 25.83 16.94
N VAL A 109 -1.67 24.74 16.79
CA VAL A 109 -0.24 24.83 16.43
C VAL A 109 -0.08 25.49 15.07
N HIS A 110 -0.85 25.08 14.08
CA HIS A 110 -0.77 25.63 12.73
C HIS A 110 -1.44 27.01 12.63
N ILE A 111 -2.61 27.19 13.24
CA ILE A 111 -3.33 28.48 13.27
C ILE A 111 -2.41 29.58 13.82
N ASN A 112 -1.81 29.34 15.00
CA ASN A 112 -1.00 30.36 15.67
C ASN A 112 0.39 30.55 15.05
N ARG A 113 1.07 29.44 14.65
CA ARG A 113 2.49 29.48 14.26
C ARG A 113 2.72 29.54 12.75
N LYS A 114 1.80 28.99 11.96
CA LYS A 114 1.90 28.92 10.49
C LYS A 114 1.04 30.00 9.82
N LEU A 115 -0.21 30.17 10.25
CA LEU A 115 -1.15 31.10 9.62
C LEU A 115 -1.15 32.48 10.27
N GLY A 116 -0.90 32.59 11.57
CA GLY A 116 -1.01 33.86 12.33
C GLY A 116 -2.45 34.40 12.35
N MET A 117 -3.44 33.52 12.43
CA MET A 117 -4.87 33.83 12.36
C MET A 117 -5.59 33.46 13.67
N SER A 118 -6.83 33.91 13.82
CA SER A 118 -7.75 33.38 14.82
C SER A 118 -8.50 32.17 14.27
N ARG A 119 -9.07 31.33 15.15
CA ARG A 119 -9.98 30.23 14.75
C ARG A 119 -11.17 30.74 13.92
N GLU A 120 -11.73 31.88 14.29
CA GLU A 120 -12.85 32.53 13.58
C GLU A 120 -12.44 32.95 12.15
N ASP A 121 -11.28 33.55 11.99
CA ASP A 121 -10.77 33.93 10.66
C ASP A 121 -10.50 32.74 9.77
N VAL A 122 -10.04 31.60 10.35
CA VAL A 122 -9.85 30.34 9.62
C VAL A 122 -11.20 29.78 9.15
N LEU A 123 -12.21 29.72 10.01
CA LEU A 123 -13.57 29.30 9.64
C LEU A 123 -14.12 30.15 8.51
N LYS A 124 -14.06 31.48 8.66
CA LYS A 124 -14.53 32.43 7.65
C LYS A 124 -13.83 32.24 6.32
N ARG A 125 -12.47 32.19 6.32
CA ARG A 125 -11.69 31.95 5.09
C ARG A 125 -12.07 30.60 4.45
N GLY A 126 -12.17 29.55 5.25
CA GLY A 126 -12.56 28.22 4.76
C GLY A 126 -13.90 28.25 4.04
N ALA A 127 -14.93 28.81 4.69
CA ALA A 127 -16.28 28.91 4.13
C ALA A 127 -16.29 29.74 2.84
N GLU A 128 -15.70 30.93 2.81
CA GLU A 128 -15.61 31.79 1.62
C GLU A 128 -14.93 31.08 0.44
N MET A 129 -13.88 30.28 0.68
CA MET A 129 -13.16 29.56 -0.37
C MET A 129 -13.92 28.31 -0.84
N VAL A 130 -14.63 27.63 0.05
CA VAL A 130 -15.52 26.52 -0.34
C VAL A 130 -16.69 27.04 -1.18
N GLU A 131 -17.36 28.11 -0.78
CA GLU A 131 -18.42 28.76 -1.56
C GLU A 131 -17.92 29.19 -2.95
N TYR A 132 -16.71 29.76 -2.99
CA TYR A 132 -16.10 30.15 -4.26
C TYR A 132 -15.83 28.94 -5.16
N ALA A 133 -15.23 27.87 -4.64
CA ALA A 133 -14.98 26.65 -5.41
C ALA A 133 -16.30 26.01 -5.89
N ARG A 134 -17.34 26.01 -5.05
CA ARG A 134 -18.70 25.54 -5.42
C ARG A 134 -19.31 26.33 -6.56
N SER A 135 -18.98 27.60 -6.71
CA SER A 135 -19.43 28.41 -7.85
C SER A 135 -18.78 27.98 -9.18
N LEU A 136 -17.66 27.27 -9.12
CA LEU A 136 -16.90 26.79 -10.29
C LEU A 136 -17.13 25.30 -10.58
N CYS A 137 -17.25 24.47 -9.53
CA CYS A 137 -17.27 23.01 -9.60
C CYS A 137 -18.31 22.42 -8.63
N GLU A 138 -19.04 21.39 -9.09
CA GLU A 138 -20.01 20.68 -8.22
C GLU A 138 -19.34 19.84 -7.13
N ASN A 139 -18.15 19.31 -7.38
CA ASN A 139 -17.45 18.47 -6.43
C ASN A 139 -16.36 19.27 -5.76
N VAL A 140 -16.54 19.52 -4.47
CA VAL A 140 -15.57 20.24 -3.63
C VAL A 140 -15.25 19.41 -2.40
N GLU A 141 -13.98 19.09 -2.25
CA GLU A 141 -13.41 18.47 -1.06
C GLU A 141 -12.73 19.51 -0.20
N TYR A 142 -12.93 19.40 1.11
CA TYR A 142 -12.24 20.22 2.09
C TYR A 142 -11.45 19.35 3.07
N SER A 143 -10.16 19.66 3.23
CA SER A 143 -9.25 19.02 4.18
C SER A 143 -8.88 19.99 5.31
N PRO A 144 -9.40 19.80 6.54
CA PRO A 144 -8.91 20.49 7.74
C PRO A 144 -7.53 19.96 8.11
N GLU A 145 -6.46 20.55 7.55
CA GLU A 145 -5.08 20.11 7.77
C GLU A 145 -4.74 20.07 9.26
N ASP A 146 -4.07 19.00 9.69
CA ASP A 146 -3.67 18.71 11.06
C ASP A 146 -4.87 18.43 12.00
N ALA A 147 -5.92 17.82 11.44
CA ALA A 147 -7.12 17.45 12.19
C ALA A 147 -6.82 16.52 13.38
N GLY A 148 -5.87 15.59 13.22
CA GLY A 148 -5.48 14.66 14.28
C GLY A 148 -4.93 15.32 15.55
N ARG A 149 -4.50 16.60 15.49
CA ARG A 149 -4.02 17.38 16.64
C ARG A 149 -4.88 18.60 16.94
N SER A 150 -6.04 18.72 16.30
CA SER A 150 -6.98 19.80 16.53
C SER A 150 -7.82 19.57 17.78
N ASP A 151 -8.35 20.66 18.33
CA ASP A 151 -9.42 20.57 19.31
C ASP A 151 -10.64 19.90 18.68
N PRO A 152 -11.18 18.82 19.25
CA PRO A 152 -12.27 18.07 18.62
C PRO A 152 -13.58 18.88 18.46
N ASP A 153 -13.92 19.79 19.40
CA ASP A 153 -15.12 20.61 19.29
C ASP A 153 -14.98 21.61 18.14
N TYR A 154 -13.81 22.23 18.02
CA TYR A 154 -13.51 23.12 16.92
C TYR A 154 -13.45 22.41 15.56
N LEU A 155 -12.99 21.16 15.52
CA LEU A 155 -13.01 20.36 14.31
C LEU A 155 -14.44 20.05 13.85
N VAL A 156 -15.34 19.71 14.78
CA VAL A 156 -16.77 19.52 14.49
C VAL A 156 -17.39 20.80 13.93
N GLU A 157 -17.15 21.95 14.58
CA GLU A 157 -17.62 23.28 14.10
C GLU A 157 -17.08 23.60 12.71
N THR A 158 -15.80 23.29 12.46
CA THR A 158 -15.17 23.48 11.14
C THR A 158 -15.89 22.65 10.08
N VAL A 159 -16.12 21.37 10.33
CA VAL A 159 -16.79 20.47 9.39
C VAL A 159 -18.22 20.92 9.11
N GLU A 160 -19.01 21.29 10.14
CA GLU A 160 -20.34 21.86 9.95
C GLU A 160 -20.33 23.09 9.04
N THR A 161 -19.38 23.99 9.29
CA THR A 161 -19.23 25.24 8.53
C THR A 161 -18.91 24.97 7.06
N MET A 162 -17.99 24.04 6.79
CA MET A 162 -17.58 23.69 5.41
C MET A 162 -18.68 22.96 4.65
N ILE A 163 -19.41 22.07 5.30
CA ILE A 163 -20.59 21.40 4.69
C ILE A 163 -21.67 22.45 4.38
N ALA A 164 -21.95 23.38 5.29
CA ALA A 164 -22.91 24.46 5.05
C ALA A 164 -22.50 25.38 3.89
N ALA A 165 -21.20 25.63 3.72
CA ALA A 165 -20.63 26.37 2.59
C ALA A 165 -20.66 25.60 1.26
N GLY A 166 -20.94 24.29 1.28
CA GLY A 166 -21.15 23.47 0.09
C GLY A 166 -20.07 22.41 -0.20
N ALA A 167 -19.14 22.14 0.72
CA ALA A 167 -18.27 20.98 0.59
C ALA A 167 -19.09 19.68 0.64
N ASN A 168 -18.96 18.84 -0.36
CA ASN A 168 -19.63 17.53 -0.44
C ASN A 168 -18.71 16.36 -0.13
N VAL A 169 -17.44 16.64 0.10
CA VAL A 169 -16.48 15.71 0.67
C VAL A 169 -15.69 16.40 1.78
N ILE A 170 -15.56 15.73 2.91
CA ILE A 170 -14.72 16.16 4.04
C ILE A 170 -13.65 15.11 4.27
N ASN A 171 -12.40 15.50 4.10
CA ASN A 171 -11.26 14.64 4.39
C ASN A 171 -10.69 14.95 5.77
N ILE A 172 -10.55 13.96 6.64
CA ILE A 172 -9.97 14.10 7.97
C ILE A 172 -8.52 13.59 7.95
N PRO A 173 -7.49 14.47 8.00
CA PRO A 173 -6.11 14.02 7.91
C PRO A 173 -5.45 13.82 9.28
N ASP A 174 -4.72 12.71 9.43
CA ASP A 174 -3.63 12.56 10.39
C ASP A 174 -2.32 13.04 9.73
N THR A 175 -2.19 14.34 9.59
CA THR A 175 -1.16 15.03 8.78
C THR A 175 0.27 14.73 9.23
N THR A 176 0.47 14.44 10.51
CA THR A 176 1.80 14.19 11.08
C THR A 176 2.05 12.74 11.46
N GLY A 177 1.10 11.84 11.13
CA GLY A 177 1.19 10.43 11.50
C GLY A 177 1.30 10.22 13.01
N TYR A 178 0.61 11.07 13.79
CA TYR A 178 0.72 11.17 15.24
C TYR A 178 -0.29 10.32 15.99
N CYS A 179 -1.47 10.12 15.41
CA CYS A 179 -2.60 9.51 16.08
C CYS A 179 -2.40 8.00 16.30
N LEU A 180 -2.92 7.48 17.41
CA LEU A 180 -3.12 6.06 17.60
C LEU A 180 -4.44 5.61 16.94
N PRO A 181 -4.56 4.35 16.48
CA PRO A 181 -5.74 3.93 15.71
C PRO A 181 -7.07 4.14 16.42
N TYR A 182 -7.13 3.88 17.73
CA TYR A 182 -8.37 4.08 18.49
C TYR A 182 -8.72 5.58 18.68
N GLU A 183 -7.71 6.45 18.83
CA GLU A 183 -7.90 7.89 18.94
C GLU A 183 -8.42 8.48 17.63
N PHE A 184 -7.77 8.09 16.52
CA PHE A 184 -8.16 8.55 15.20
C PHE A 184 -9.54 8.05 14.79
N GLY A 185 -9.85 6.78 15.04
CA GLY A 185 -11.17 6.21 14.81
C GLY A 185 -12.26 6.93 15.63
N GLU A 186 -12.00 7.25 16.91
CA GLU A 186 -12.92 7.97 17.77
C GLU A 186 -13.13 9.42 17.29
N LEU A 187 -12.06 10.11 16.87
CA LEU A 187 -12.15 11.46 16.30
C LEU A 187 -13.03 11.48 15.04
N VAL A 188 -12.78 10.56 14.10
CA VAL A 188 -13.58 10.44 12.87
C VAL A 188 -15.05 10.11 13.19
N ARG A 189 -15.29 9.15 14.10
CA ARG A 189 -16.64 8.80 14.53
C ARG A 189 -17.36 10.02 15.11
N ARG A 190 -16.69 10.77 15.98
CA ARG A 190 -17.23 11.98 16.62
C ARG A 190 -17.63 13.02 15.58
N VAL A 191 -16.73 13.34 14.64
CA VAL A 191 -17.02 14.30 13.55
C VAL A 191 -18.24 13.87 12.74
N ILE A 192 -18.30 12.59 12.33
CA ILE A 192 -19.42 12.07 11.52
C ILE A 192 -20.75 12.12 12.29
N THR A 193 -20.74 11.85 13.60
CA THR A 193 -21.98 11.75 14.39
C THR A 193 -22.45 13.07 14.97
N GLU A 194 -21.56 14.02 15.24
CA GLU A 194 -21.88 15.28 15.90
C GLU A 194 -22.03 16.46 14.93
N ALA A 195 -21.30 16.45 13.78
CA ALA A 195 -21.37 17.56 12.84
C ALA A 195 -22.73 17.61 12.13
N ARG A 196 -23.43 18.74 12.24
CA ARG A 196 -24.70 18.96 11.57
C ARG A 196 -24.54 18.97 10.05
N GLY A 197 -25.37 18.21 9.36
CA GLY A 197 -25.31 18.08 7.90
C GLY A 197 -24.30 17.04 7.41
N SER A 198 -23.71 16.26 8.30
CA SER A 198 -22.75 15.19 7.95
C SER A 198 -23.32 14.19 6.93
N GLU A 199 -24.64 13.96 6.94
CA GLU A 199 -25.35 13.12 5.98
C GLU A 199 -25.32 13.64 4.52
N LYS A 200 -24.87 14.86 4.30
CA LYS A 200 -24.74 15.51 2.97
C LYS A 200 -23.33 15.39 2.39
N ALA A 201 -22.38 14.89 3.18
CA ALA A 201 -20.99 14.80 2.78
C ALA A 201 -20.46 13.36 2.83
N LEU A 202 -19.58 13.03 1.90
CA LEU A 202 -18.75 11.83 1.96
C LEU A 202 -17.54 12.12 2.87
N PHE A 203 -17.28 11.24 3.85
CA PHE A 203 -16.09 11.36 4.69
C PHE A 203 -14.92 10.58 4.11
N SER A 204 -13.82 11.27 3.90
CA SER A 204 -12.51 10.80 3.47
C SER A 204 -11.52 10.84 4.63
N VAL A 205 -10.46 10.05 4.55
CA VAL A 205 -9.35 10.09 5.51
C VAL A 205 -8.01 9.99 4.80
N HIS A 206 -7.02 10.72 5.36
CA HIS A 206 -5.65 10.78 4.86
C HIS A 206 -4.69 10.58 6.03
N CYS A 207 -3.88 9.54 6.01
CA CYS A 207 -2.99 9.22 7.13
C CYS A 207 -1.53 9.11 6.68
N HIS A 208 -0.65 9.89 7.36
CA HIS A 208 0.80 9.73 7.24
C HIS A 208 1.33 8.61 8.11
N ASN A 209 2.53 8.12 7.79
CA ASN A 209 3.08 6.87 8.31
C ASN A 209 4.27 7.06 9.26
N ASP A 210 4.40 8.22 9.90
CA ASP A 210 5.55 8.56 10.74
C ASP A 210 5.79 7.60 11.90
N LEU A 211 4.71 7.06 12.48
CA LEU A 211 4.76 6.01 13.51
C LEU A 211 4.52 4.59 12.95
N GLY A 212 4.43 4.41 11.62
CA GLY A 212 4.13 3.12 11.02
C GLY A 212 2.67 2.68 11.18
N LEU A 213 1.73 3.62 11.42
CA LEU A 213 0.34 3.32 11.76
C LEU A 213 -0.67 3.76 10.68
N ALA A 214 -0.22 4.28 9.54
CA ALA A 214 -1.12 4.87 8.55
C ALA A 214 -2.25 3.92 8.12
N VAL A 215 -1.95 2.68 7.75
CA VAL A 215 -2.96 1.69 7.35
C VAL A 215 -3.89 1.33 8.51
N ALA A 216 -3.35 1.24 9.73
CA ALA A 216 -4.15 0.94 10.92
C ALA A 216 -5.11 2.10 11.28
N ASN A 217 -4.63 3.35 11.18
CA ASN A 217 -5.44 4.55 11.38
C ASN A 217 -6.55 4.64 10.33
N THR A 218 -6.22 4.39 9.06
CA THR A 218 -7.17 4.35 7.95
C THR A 218 -8.26 3.30 8.19
N LEU A 219 -7.90 2.08 8.61
CA LEU A 219 -8.88 1.04 8.93
C LEU A 219 -9.78 1.43 10.11
N ALA A 220 -9.21 2.06 11.14
CA ALA A 220 -10.00 2.55 12.29
C ALA A 220 -11.02 3.61 11.85
N ALA A 221 -10.62 4.53 10.97
CA ALA A 221 -11.50 5.55 10.41
C ALA A 221 -12.60 4.97 9.50
N ILE A 222 -12.28 3.97 8.67
CA ILE A 222 -13.29 3.23 7.87
C ILE A 222 -14.30 2.56 8.80
N SER A 223 -13.82 1.94 9.89
CA SER A 223 -14.68 1.30 10.89
C SER A 223 -15.55 2.30 11.64
N ALA A 224 -15.13 3.56 11.73
CA ALA A 224 -15.86 4.67 12.31
C ALA A 224 -16.90 5.31 11.37
N GLY A 225 -16.90 4.97 10.07
CA GLY A 225 -17.87 5.45 9.09
C GLY A 225 -17.28 6.19 7.88
N ALA A 226 -15.98 6.42 7.79
CA ALA A 226 -15.37 6.97 6.59
C ALA A 226 -15.56 5.99 5.41
N ARG A 227 -15.78 6.54 4.22
CA ARG A 227 -16.03 5.74 3.00
C ARG A 227 -15.13 6.13 1.82
N ARG A 228 -14.19 7.06 2.02
CA ARG A 228 -13.11 7.34 1.07
C ARG A 228 -11.77 7.30 1.80
N VAL A 229 -10.76 6.82 1.10
CA VAL A 229 -9.39 6.68 1.62
C VAL A 229 -8.43 7.33 0.65
N GLU A 230 -7.69 8.31 1.12
CA GLU A 230 -6.53 8.85 0.41
C GLU A 230 -5.31 8.00 0.72
N CYS A 231 -4.63 7.55 -0.33
CA CYS A 231 -3.50 6.66 -0.22
C CYS A 231 -2.56 6.83 -1.42
N THR A 232 -1.39 6.21 -1.37
CA THR A 232 -0.42 6.25 -2.46
C THR A 232 0.09 4.86 -2.81
N ILE A 233 0.46 4.67 -4.06
CA ILE A 233 1.17 3.47 -4.49
C ILE A 233 2.48 3.36 -3.72
N ASN A 234 2.78 2.18 -3.17
CA ASN A 234 3.95 1.87 -2.35
C ASN A 234 4.02 2.66 -1.03
N GLY A 235 2.97 3.40 -0.66
CA GLY A 235 2.96 4.23 0.54
C GLY A 235 3.94 5.41 0.48
N ILE A 236 4.34 5.86 -0.72
CA ILE A 236 5.25 7.01 -0.88
C ILE A 236 4.59 8.31 -0.42
N GLY A 237 5.39 9.34 -0.13
CA GLY A 237 4.89 10.66 0.28
C GLY A 237 5.87 11.42 1.15
N GLU A 238 5.39 12.54 1.67
CA GLU A 238 6.17 13.38 2.58
C GLU A 238 6.65 12.59 3.79
N ARG A 239 7.89 12.79 4.24
CA ARG A 239 8.56 12.15 5.38
C ARG A 239 8.57 10.61 5.30
N ALA A 240 7.73 9.92 6.09
CA ALA A 240 7.62 8.46 6.11
C ALA A 240 6.54 7.91 5.15
N GLY A 241 5.90 8.80 4.38
CA GLY A 241 4.88 8.45 3.40
C GLY A 241 3.46 8.39 3.93
N ASN A 242 2.58 7.82 3.14
CA ASN A 242 1.14 7.76 3.33
C ASN A 242 0.64 6.33 3.60
N THR A 243 -0.66 6.20 3.83
CA THR A 243 -1.34 4.91 3.70
C THR A 243 -1.02 4.27 2.36
N SER A 244 -0.54 3.04 2.39
CA SER A 244 -0.18 2.27 1.21
C SER A 244 -1.43 1.74 0.51
N LEU A 245 -1.66 2.10 -0.77
CA LEU A 245 -2.83 1.70 -1.53
C LEU A 245 -2.98 0.18 -1.58
N GLU A 246 -1.92 -0.53 -1.94
CA GLU A 246 -1.93 -1.98 -2.06
C GLU A 246 -2.27 -2.68 -0.73
N GLU A 247 -1.84 -2.11 0.39
CA GLU A 247 -2.08 -2.68 1.71
C GLU A 247 -3.54 -2.52 2.13
N ILE A 248 -4.11 -1.31 2.01
CA ILE A 248 -5.51 -1.08 2.39
C ILE A 248 -6.48 -1.81 1.45
N VAL A 249 -6.20 -1.86 0.14
CA VAL A 249 -7.02 -2.56 -0.85
C VAL A 249 -7.03 -4.06 -0.58
N MET A 250 -5.84 -4.66 -0.38
CA MET A 250 -5.77 -6.10 -0.09
C MET A 250 -6.32 -6.45 1.29
N LEU A 251 -6.22 -5.55 2.28
CA LEU A 251 -6.88 -5.72 3.58
C LEU A 251 -8.41 -5.80 3.40
N LEU A 252 -9.02 -4.88 2.64
CA LEU A 252 -10.46 -4.90 2.35
C LEU A 252 -10.86 -6.19 1.65
N LYS A 253 -10.10 -6.62 0.63
CA LYS A 253 -10.37 -7.85 -0.13
C LYS A 253 -10.27 -9.11 0.74
N VAL A 254 -9.16 -9.30 1.45
CA VAL A 254 -8.90 -10.50 2.25
C VAL A 254 -9.85 -10.60 3.46
N ARG A 255 -10.27 -9.47 4.01
CA ARG A 255 -11.13 -9.42 5.19
C ARG A 255 -12.58 -9.03 4.87
N GLN A 256 -12.99 -9.05 3.59
CA GLN A 256 -14.32 -8.64 3.13
C GLN A 256 -15.45 -9.32 3.93
N ALA A 257 -15.37 -10.65 4.14
CA ALA A 257 -16.37 -11.37 4.90
C ALA A 257 -16.55 -10.89 6.36
N ARG A 258 -15.48 -10.32 6.95
CA ARG A 258 -15.54 -9.77 8.31
C ARG A 258 -15.97 -8.31 8.35
N LEU A 259 -15.52 -7.52 7.37
CA LEU A 259 -15.73 -6.08 7.33
C LEU A 259 -17.08 -5.71 6.68
N GLY A 260 -17.58 -6.53 5.76
CA GLY A 260 -18.76 -6.20 4.95
C GLY A 260 -18.51 -5.04 3.98
N LEU A 261 -17.24 -4.80 3.61
CA LEU A 261 -16.79 -3.68 2.80
C LEU A 261 -16.06 -4.17 1.56
N GLU A 262 -16.15 -3.39 0.46
CA GLU A 262 -15.41 -3.66 -0.77
C GLU A 262 -14.92 -2.35 -1.42
N CYS A 263 -14.02 -2.45 -2.38
CA CYS A 263 -13.58 -1.35 -3.24
C CYS A 263 -13.56 -1.77 -4.70
N GLY A 264 -13.49 -0.79 -5.62
CA GLY A 264 -13.53 -1.02 -7.07
C GLY A 264 -12.19 -1.35 -7.72
N VAL A 265 -11.11 -1.51 -6.94
CA VAL A 265 -9.76 -1.68 -7.47
C VAL A 265 -9.56 -3.06 -8.10
N GLU A 266 -9.03 -3.09 -9.34
CA GLU A 266 -8.59 -4.30 -10.03
C GLU A 266 -7.24 -4.78 -9.44
N THR A 267 -7.31 -5.64 -8.44
CA THR A 267 -6.14 -6.02 -7.63
C THR A 267 -5.04 -6.72 -8.43
N THR A 268 -5.37 -7.37 -9.56
CA THR A 268 -4.38 -8.00 -10.44
C THR A 268 -3.44 -7.00 -11.13
N GLU A 269 -3.77 -5.71 -11.13
CA GLU A 269 -2.91 -4.64 -11.64
C GLU A 269 -1.96 -4.05 -10.55
N ILE A 270 -2.10 -4.44 -9.29
CA ILE A 270 -1.33 -3.87 -8.16
C ILE A 270 0.19 -3.98 -8.39
N THR A 271 0.70 -5.18 -8.64
CA THR A 271 2.14 -5.39 -8.81
C THR A 271 2.71 -4.60 -9.98
N ARG A 272 1.96 -4.53 -11.08
CA ARG A 272 2.37 -3.75 -12.27
C ARG A 272 2.43 -2.27 -11.95
N THR A 273 1.43 -1.73 -11.24
CA THR A 273 1.36 -0.33 -10.85
C THR A 273 2.50 0.02 -9.89
N SER A 274 2.73 -0.82 -8.87
CA SER A 274 3.84 -0.66 -7.92
C SER A 274 5.20 -0.58 -8.62
N ARG A 275 5.46 -1.49 -9.57
CA ARG A 275 6.71 -1.51 -10.35
C ARG A 275 6.86 -0.29 -11.24
N LEU A 276 5.78 0.15 -11.90
CA LEU A 276 5.80 1.35 -12.74
C LEU A 276 6.18 2.60 -11.92
N VAL A 277 5.57 2.77 -10.75
CA VAL A 277 5.88 3.91 -9.87
C VAL A 277 7.32 3.82 -9.38
N ALA A 278 7.79 2.65 -8.93
CA ALA A 278 9.17 2.45 -8.50
C ALA A 278 10.19 2.75 -9.61
N GLU A 279 9.91 2.32 -10.86
CA GLU A 279 10.73 2.60 -12.03
C GLU A 279 10.83 4.10 -12.32
N LEU A 280 9.68 4.80 -12.37
CA LEU A 280 9.62 6.21 -12.76
C LEU A 280 10.14 7.16 -11.67
N THR A 281 10.02 6.79 -10.40
CA THR A 281 10.58 7.56 -9.27
C THR A 281 12.02 7.22 -8.96
N GLY A 282 12.56 6.12 -9.53
CA GLY A 282 13.90 5.64 -9.21
C GLY A 282 14.04 5.06 -7.80
N THR A 283 12.94 4.84 -7.08
CA THR A 283 12.95 4.35 -5.70
C THR A 283 12.45 2.91 -5.65
N PRO A 284 13.34 1.95 -5.35
CA PRO A 284 12.96 0.53 -5.30
C PRO A 284 12.06 0.26 -4.09
N VAL A 285 11.09 -0.64 -4.29
CA VAL A 285 10.26 -1.15 -3.19
C VAL A 285 11.10 -1.99 -2.24
N GLN A 286 10.94 -1.80 -0.92
CA GLN A 286 11.61 -2.62 0.08
C GLN A 286 11.26 -4.11 -0.12
N PRO A 287 12.22 -5.04 -0.07
CA PRO A 287 11.94 -6.46 -0.31
C PRO A 287 10.88 -7.07 0.61
N ASN A 288 10.78 -6.59 1.84
CA ASN A 288 9.80 -7.03 2.84
C ASN A 288 8.52 -6.17 2.89
N LYS A 289 8.32 -5.26 1.94
CA LYS A 289 7.09 -4.48 1.84
C LYS A 289 5.89 -5.43 1.70
N ALA A 290 4.85 -5.20 2.47
CA ALA A 290 3.64 -6.01 2.37
C ALA A 290 3.06 -5.94 0.93
N VAL A 291 2.45 -7.02 0.49
CA VAL A 291 1.76 -7.18 -0.81
C VAL A 291 2.68 -7.14 -2.03
N VAL A 292 3.54 -6.13 -2.19
CA VAL A 292 4.30 -5.87 -3.44
C VAL A 292 5.80 -6.10 -3.32
N GLY A 293 6.33 -6.28 -2.12
CA GLY A 293 7.75 -6.54 -1.90
C GLY A 293 8.18 -7.90 -2.49
N ALA A 294 9.43 -8.01 -2.91
CA ALA A 294 9.96 -9.24 -3.53
C ALA A 294 9.87 -10.48 -2.62
N ASN A 295 9.77 -10.28 -1.30
CA ASN A 295 9.63 -11.35 -0.31
C ASN A 295 8.18 -11.63 0.10
N ALA A 296 7.20 -10.82 -0.34
CA ALA A 296 5.81 -10.96 0.09
C ALA A 296 5.21 -12.34 -0.20
N PHE A 297 5.67 -13.00 -1.29
CA PHE A 297 5.28 -14.33 -1.71
C PHE A 297 6.50 -15.26 -1.83
N ALA A 298 7.49 -15.11 -0.94
CA ALA A 298 8.70 -15.91 -0.95
C ALA A 298 8.88 -16.66 0.38
N HIS A 299 9.15 -17.95 0.30
CA HIS A 299 9.32 -18.82 1.46
C HIS A 299 10.75 -19.38 1.50
N ALA A 300 11.51 -19.06 2.55
CA ALA A 300 12.90 -19.49 2.75
C ALA A 300 13.09 -20.49 3.92
N SER A 301 12.16 -20.52 4.88
CA SER A 301 12.20 -21.46 6.01
C SER A 301 11.70 -22.85 5.58
N GLY A 302 12.41 -23.91 5.91
CA GLY A 302 12.03 -25.29 5.57
C GLY A 302 10.65 -25.68 6.09
N ILE A 303 10.26 -25.23 7.30
CA ILE A 303 8.92 -25.49 7.87
C ILE A 303 7.83 -24.80 7.03
N HIS A 304 8.06 -23.53 6.64
CA HIS A 304 7.10 -22.81 5.80
C HIS A 304 7.03 -23.41 4.40
N GLN A 305 8.18 -23.76 3.81
CA GLN A 305 8.25 -24.41 2.49
C GLN A 305 7.46 -25.72 2.46
N ASP A 306 7.65 -26.59 3.46
CA ASP A 306 6.92 -27.86 3.58
C ASP A 306 5.41 -27.62 3.75
N GLY A 307 5.04 -26.65 4.57
CA GLY A 307 3.64 -26.28 4.78
C GLY A 307 2.97 -25.74 3.51
N VAL A 308 3.59 -24.83 2.80
CA VAL A 308 3.06 -24.25 1.54
C VAL A 308 2.97 -25.30 0.44
N LEU A 309 3.94 -26.24 0.36
CA LEU A 309 3.93 -27.32 -0.62
C LEU A 309 2.83 -28.35 -0.36
N LYS A 310 2.40 -28.49 0.89
CA LYS A 310 1.24 -29.32 1.27
C LYS A 310 -0.09 -28.63 1.02
N ASP A 311 -0.21 -27.39 1.48
CA ASP A 311 -1.35 -26.50 1.23
C ASP A 311 -0.93 -25.05 1.45
N ARG A 312 -1.13 -24.19 0.44
CA ARG A 312 -0.80 -22.76 0.51
C ARG A 312 -1.51 -22.05 1.67
N LEU A 313 -2.73 -22.44 2.01
CA LEU A 313 -3.51 -21.86 3.12
C LEU A 313 -2.82 -21.96 4.48
N ASN A 314 -1.79 -22.81 4.63
CA ASN A 314 -1.04 -22.89 5.88
C ASN A 314 -0.28 -21.61 6.20
N TYR A 315 0.16 -20.84 5.16
CA TYR A 315 1.00 -19.64 5.35
C TYR A 315 0.66 -18.48 4.41
N GLU A 316 -0.26 -18.63 3.46
CA GLU A 316 -0.64 -17.58 2.51
C GLU A 316 -2.09 -17.16 2.76
N ILE A 317 -2.32 -15.89 3.14
CA ILE A 317 -3.66 -15.29 3.34
C ILE A 317 -4.22 -14.67 2.06
N MET A 318 -3.42 -14.58 1.02
CA MET A 318 -3.76 -14.13 -0.33
C MET A 318 -2.90 -14.91 -1.34
N LYS A 319 -3.39 -15.02 -2.57
CA LYS A 319 -2.66 -15.71 -3.63
C LYS A 319 -1.82 -14.71 -4.43
N PRO A 320 -0.65 -15.09 -4.97
CA PRO A 320 0.12 -14.25 -5.88
C PRO A 320 -0.70 -13.71 -7.04
N GLU A 321 -1.60 -14.53 -7.58
CA GLU A 321 -2.48 -14.19 -8.69
C GLU A 321 -3.44 -13.04 -8.34
N ASP A 322 -3.82 -12.92 -7.07
CA ASP A 322 -4.71 -11.83 -6.60
C ASP A 322 -4.09 -10.44 -6.78
N VAL A 323 -2.76 -10.37 -6.87
CA VAL A 323 -2.02 -9.11 -7.03
C VAL A 323 -1.23 -9.03 -8.35
N GLY A 324 -1.51 -9.94 -9.29
CA GLY A 324 -0.91 -9.95 -10.63
C GLY A 324 0.45 -10.63 -10.73
N LEU A 325 0.78 -11.51 -9.81
CA LEU A 325 1.94 -12.40 -9.89
C LEU A 325 1.50 -13.80 -10.33
N SER A 326 2.41 -14.55 -10.97
CA SER A 326 2.08 -15.88 -11.49
C SER A 326 2.21 -17.01 -10.47
N ASP A 327 3.06 -16.86 -9.45
CA ASP A 327 3.37 -17.94 -8.49
C ASP A 327 4.13 -17.42 -7.26
N SER A 328 4.09 -18.19 -6.16
CA SER A 328 4.95 -18.00 -5.00
C SER A 328 6.35 -18.57 -5.26
N ARG A 329 7.36 -17.97 -4.65
CA ARG A 329 8.74 -18.35 -4.83
C ARG A 329 9.27 -19.17 -3.66
N ILE A 330 9.71 -20.40 -3.92
CA ILE A 330 10.48 -21.19 -2.96
C ILE A 330 11.97 -20.80 -3.10
N VAL A 331 12.50 -20.13 -2.09
CA VAL A 331 13.90 -19.68 -2.04
C VAL A 331 14.74 -20.73 -1.34
N LEU A 332 15.61 -21.41 -2.06
CA LEU A 332 16.46 -22.47 -1.50
C LEU A 332 17.68 -21.88 -0.78
N THR A 333 17.82 -22.21 0.51
CA THR A 333 18.87 -21.74 1.41
C THR A 333 19.34 -22.90 2.29
N ALA A 334 20.35 -22.68 3.13
CA ALA A 334 20.80 -23.67 4.14
C ALA A 334 19.69 -24.12 5.11
N ARG A 335 18.58 -23.38 5.18
CA ARG A 335 17.41 -23.70 6.02
C ARG A 335 16.31 -24.46 5.28
N SER A 336 16.47 -24.74 3.99
CA SER A 336 15.51 -25.49 3.18
C SER A 336 15.57 -26.98 3.50
N GLY A 337 14.40 -27.63 3.56
CA GLY A 337 14.29 -29.08 3.74
C GLY A 337 14.43 -29.86 2.43
N ARG A 338 14.64 -31.19 2.53
CA ARG A 338 14.71 -32.10 1.36
C ARG A 338 13.48 -32.01 0.46
N HIS A 339 12.30 -31.81 1.02
CA HIS A 339 11.04 -31.70 0.25
C HIS A 339 11.11 -30.51 -0.73
N ALA A 340 11.50 -29.33 -0.26
CA ALA A 340 11.66 -28.15 -1.12
C ALA A 340 12.76 -28.33 -2.19
N PHE A 341 13.88 -28.96 -1.84
CA PHE A 341 14.96 -29.29 -2.77
C PHE A 341 14.46 -30.20 -3.90
N HIS A 342 13.81 -31.32 -3.57
CA HIS A 342 13.27 -32.24 -4.58
C HIS A 342 12.14 -31.60 -5.40
N HIS A 343 11.25 -30.83 -4.77
CA HIS A 343 10.21 -30.08 -5.48
C HIS A 343 10.83 -29.17 -6.56
N ARG A 344 11.91 -28.44 -6.22
CA ARG A 344 12.57 -27.56 -7.19
C ARG A 344 13.26 -28.32 -8.31
N LEU A 345 13.93 -29.46 -8.02
CA LEU A 345 14.49 -30.33 -9.04
C LEU A 345 13.41 -30.83 -10.00
N ASN A 346 12.29 -31.32 -9.49
CA ASN A 346 11.18 -31.80 -10.30
C ASN A 346 10.61 -30.68 -11.21
N ARG A 347 10.50 -29.47 -10.72
CA ARG A 347 10.10 -28.30 -11.56
C ARG A 347 11.09 -27.98 -12.67
N LEU A 348 12.36 -28.31 -12.48
CA LEU A 348 13.40 -28.17 -13.50
C LEU A 348 13.49 -29.38 -14.47
N GLY A 349 12.60 -30.37 -14.29
CA GLY A 349 12.62 -31.62 -15.07
C GLY A 349 13.78 -32.55 -14.72
N ILE A 350 14.39 -32.36 -13.54
CA ILE A 350 15.52 -33.16 -13.07
C ILE A 350 15.00 -34.28 -12.15
N THR A 351 15.24 -35.54 -12.58
CA THR A 351 14.91 -36.72 -11.78
C THR A 351 16.21 -37.42 -11.40
N LEU A 352 16.51 -37.52 -10.11
CA LEU A 352 17.69 -38.19 -9.58
C LEU A 352 17.35 -39.64 -9.21
N THR A 353 18.29 -40.55 -9.40
CA THR A 353 18.22 -41.92 -8.87
C THR A 353 18.34 -41.88 -7.32
N GLU A 354 17.93 -42.97 -6.65
CA GLU A 354 17.96 -43.02 -5.18
C GLU A 354 19.40 -42.81 -4.64
N GLY A 355 20.39 -43.39 -5.24
CA GLY A 355 21.81 -43.20 -4.86
C GLY A 355 22.38 -41.83 -5.15
N SER A 356 21.99 -41.18 -6.26
CA SER A 356 22.43 -39.84 -6.61
C SER A 356 21.70 -38.74 -5.81
N SER A 357 20.49 -39.03 -5.31
CA SER A 357 19.69 -38.09 -4.55
C SER A 357 20.33 -37.65 -3.22
N ASP A 358 20.88 -38.61 -2.46
CA ASP A 358 21.58 -38.31 -1.20
C ASP A 358 22.88 -37.53 -1.44
N ALA A 359 23.63 -37.90 -2.45
CA ALA A 359 24.85 -37.17 -2.85
C ALA A 359 24.54 -35.74 -3.30
N ALA A 360 23.48 -35.55 -4.07
CA ALA A 360 23.03 -34.23 -4.49
C ALA A 360 22.58 -33.38 -3.31
N TRP A 361 21.84 -33.97 -2.35
CA TRP A 361 21.41 -33.28 -1.14
C TRP A 361 22.61 -32.80 -0.29
N GLN A 362 23.64 -33.65 -0.10
CA GLN A 362 24.83 -33.24 0.65
C GLN A 362 25.58 -32.09 -0.05
N ARG A 363 25.74 -32.15 -1.38
CA ARG A 363 26.32 -31.03 -2.14
C ARG A 363 25.49 -29.77 -2.08
N PHE A 364 24.15 -29.90 -2.09
CA PHE A 364 23.25 -28.78 -1.89
C PHE A 364 23.51 -28.11 -0.56
N LEU A 365 23.56 -28.83 0.57
CA LEU A 365 23.83 -28.28 1.89
C LEU A 365 25.19 -27.57 1.95
N GLN A 366 26.23 -28.18 1.46
CA GLN A 366 27.57 -27.57 1.39
C GLN A 366 27.57 -26.25 0.62
N LEU A 367 26.88 -26.18 -0.52
CA LEU A 367 26.78 -24.97 -1.32
C LEU A 367 25.92 -23.93 -0.62
N ALA A 368 24.80 -24.33 -0.03
CA ALA A 368 23.86 -23.46 0.64
C ALA A 368 24.46 -22.76 1.88
N ASP A 369 25.41 -23.40 2.57
CA ASP A 369 26.15 -22.78 3.66
C ASP A 369 27.04 -21.61 3.21
N THR A 370 27.41 -21.56 1.94
CA THR A 370 28.27 -20.52 1.36
C THR A 370 27.53 -19.46 0.56
N LYS A 371 26.25 -19.68 0.24
CA LYS A 371 25.44 -18.81 -0.60
C LYS A 371 24.18 -18.31 0.12
N LYS A 372 23.75 -17.08 -0.18
CA LYS A 372 22.47 -16.55 0.30
C LYS A 372 21.27 -17.30 -0.29
N GLU A 373 21.39 -17.78 -1.52
CA GLU A 373 20.36 -18.52 -2.26
C GLU A 373 21.03 -19.49 -3.24
N VAL A 374 20.52 -20.73 -3.31
CA VAL A 374 20.92 -21.72 -4.31
C VAL A 374 20.01 -21.56 -5.53
N THR A 375 20.61 -21.23 -6.68
CA THR A 375 19.90 -20.95 -7.93
C THR A 375 19.56 -22.22 -8.71
N ASP A 376 18.70 -22.09 -9.74
CA ASP A 376 18.37 -23.19 -10.65
C ASP A 376 19.60 -23.69 -11.41
N GLU A 377 20.55 -22.82 -11.74
CA GLU A 377 21.84 -23.21 -12.38
C GLU A 377 22.70 -24.03 -11.44
N ASP A 378 22.73 -23.63 -10.14
CA ASP A 378 23.46 -24.42 -9.13
C ASP A 378 22.85 -25.82 -8.99
N LEU A 379 21.51 -25.93 -8.98
CA LEU A 379 20.82 -27.22 -8.89
C LEU A 379 21.15 -28.13 -10.10
N ARG A 380 21.18 -27.56 -11.30
CA ARG A 380 21.60 -28.32 -12.51
C ARG A 380 23.02 -28.83 -12.38
N LYS A 381 23.96 -27.99 -11.89
CA LYS A 381 25.36 -28.40 -11.65
C LYS A 381 25.46 -29.51 -10.59
N ILE A 382 24.73 -29.35 -9.47
CA ILE A 382 24.68 -30.37 -8.41
C ILE A 382 24.14 -31.69 -8.94
N ALA A 383 23.06 -31.68 -9.71
CA ALA A 383 22.49 -32.89 -10.30
C ALA A 383 23.46 -33.60 -11.24
N ALA A 384 24.07 -32.89 -12.20
CA ALA A 384 25.03 -33.44 -13.14
C ALA A 384 26.25 -34.06 -12.44
N MET A 385 26.79 -33.39 -11.41
CA MET A 385 27.92 -33.91 -10.62
C MET A 385 27.55 -35.13 -9.76
N SER A 386 26.28 -35.32 -9.47
CA SER A 386 25.80 -36.43 -8.63
C SER A 386 25.47 -37.68 -9.45
N GLU A 387 25.11 -37.51 -10.72
CA GLU A 387 24.93 -38.62 -11.68
C GLU A 387 26.24 -39.18 -12.17
N SER A 388 27.26 -38.34 -12.42
CA SER A 388 28.59 -38.81 -12.89
C SER A 388 29.33 -39.69 -11.87
N ASN A 389 29.12 -39.48 -10.56
CA ASN A 389 29.70 -40.30 -9.50
C ASN A 389 28.93 -41.62 -9.23
N GLY A 390 27.73 -41.77 -9.76
CA GLY A 390 26.92 -43.00 -9.65
C GLY A 390 27.41 -44.12 -10.58
N HIS A 391 28.31 -43.83 -11.52
CA HIS A 391 28.90 -44.85 -12.44
C HIS A 391 30.26 -45.35 -12.00
N GLU A 392 30.92 -44.77 -10.97
CA GLU A 392 32.19 -45.24 -10.43
C GLU A 392 32.04 -45.63 -8.96
N GLY A 393 31.52 -46.83 -8.68
CA GLY A 393 31.39 -47.18 -7.27
C GLY A 393 31.01 -48.62 -6.97
N ASN A 394 31.77 -49.60 -7.40
CA ASN A 394 31.88 -50.92 -6.76
C ASN A 394 33.25 -51.05 -6.15
N GLY A 395 33.44 -50.65 -4.92
CA GLY A 395 34.68 -50.84 -4.17
C GLY A 395 34.59 -50.23 -2.77
N HIS A 396 34.00 -50.95 -1.83
CA HIS A 396 34.02 -50.57 -0.41
C HIS A 396 35.38 -50.87 0.25
N PRO A 397 35.84 -49.98 1.16
CA PRO A 397 36.27 -50.43 2.46
C PRO A 397 35.27 -49.98 3.56
N PRO A 398 35.17 -50.72 4.67
CA PRO A 398 34.17 -50.44 5.71
C PRO A 398 34.59 -49.21 6.52
N VAL A 399 33.71 -48.24 6.60
CA VAL A 399 33.83 -47.10 7.50
C VAL A 399 33.18 -47.45 8.82
N THR A 400 33.98 -47.42 9.86
CA THR A 400 33.56 -47.54 11.28
C THR A 400 32.57 -46.44 11.65
N ASP A 401 31.43 -46.87 12.16
CA ASP A 401 30.37 -46.04 12.77
C ASP A 401 30.94 -45.14 13.88
N GLN A 402 30.88 -43.83 13.64
CA GLN A 402 30.75 -42.85 14.70
C GLN A 402 29.51 -41.99 14.41
N LEU A 403 28.37 -42.49 14.88
CA LEU A 403 27.12 -41.79 14.95
C LEU A 403 27.28 -40.59 15.90
N HIS A 404 27.41 -39.37 15.36
CA HIS A 404 27.03 -38.18 16.10
C HIS A 404 25.55 -37.93 15.88
N ASP A 405 24.82 -38.29 16.92
CA ASP A 405 23.38 -38.16 17.07
C ASP A 405 22.98 -36.67 17.13
N HIS A 406 22.50 -36.13 16.02
CA HIS A 406 21.95 -34.75 15.94
C HIS A 406 20.51 -34.65 16.45
N ASN A 407 19.94 -35.71 17.02
CA ASN A 407 18.56 -35.68 17.56
C ASN A 407 18.43 -34.97 18.92
N HIS A 408 19.53 -34.68 19.61
CA HIS A 408 19.47 -34.02 20.93
C HIS A 408 19.18 -32.53 20.90
N VAL A 409 19.32 -31.84 19.77
CA VAL A 409 18.99 -30.40 19.65
C VAL A 409 17.50 -30.16 19.47
N ALA A 410 16.82 -31.08 18.80
CA ALA A 410 15.36 -30.95 18.56
C ALA A 410 14.52 -31.22 19.83
N ASP A 411 14.99 -32.08 20.74
CA ASP A 411 14.30 -32.37 22.00
C ASP A 411 14.56 -31.30 23.07
N ALA A 412 15.71 -30.66 23.08
CA ALA A 412 16.01 -29.56 24.01
C ALA A 412 15.17 -28.30 23.73
N MET A 413 14.73 -28.07 22.49
CA MET A 413 13.86 -26.93 22.15
C MET A 413 12.39 -27.17 22.46
N ARG A 414 11.92 -28.40 22.59
CA ARG A 414 10.53 -28.70 22.96
C ARG A 414 10.17 -28.32 24.40
N HIS A 415 11.14 -28.32 25.32
CA HIS A 415 10.91 -27.95 26.72
C HIS A 415 10.99 -26.45 27.03
N LEU A 416 11.42 -25.61 26.07
CA LEU A 416 11.53 -24.16 26.26
C LEU A 416 10.33 -23.34 25.70
N ILE A 417 9.40 -23.98 24.99
CA ILE A 417 8.29 -23.26 24.32
C ILE A 417 6.91 -23.58 24.93
N PHE A 418 6.80 -24.63 25.76
CA PHE A 418 5.55 -25.06 26.39
C PHE A 418 5.68 -25.33 27.91
N GLY A 419 6.50 -24.56 28.61
CA GLY A 419 6.54 -24.51 30.05
C GLY A 419 5.98 -23.19 30.58
#